data_bc5ca0ed52288636a4023780c307598a
#
_entry.id   bc5ca0ed52288636a4023780c307598a
#
_cell.length_a   1.000
_cell.length_b   1.000
_cell.length_c   1.000
_cell.angle_alpha   90.00
_cell.angle_beta   90.00
_cell.angle_gamma   90.00
#
_symmetry.space_group_name_H-M   'P 1'
#
loop_
_entity.id
_entity.type
_entity.pdbx_description
1 polymer ?
#
loop_
_entity_poly.entity_id
_entity_poly.type
_entity_poly.pdbx_seq_one_letter_code
_entity_poly.pdbx_strand_id
1 'polypeptide(L)'
;MEARNFLSARDMLRENNWLLTTMNALPRYEKPPLPTWLTAISGAIFGLKNVAALRLPSALVSLLLVLVSYNFIFKLTKLRTQAFITSLILATSFYIVFSGRQGTWDIYTHSFMMVAIYALYSYLLSEEFNLKYALLAGIFIGFSALSKGPVSMYGLLLPFLISYGVVYKFKLKKNLAIGLVVALVLAIGISMSWYIYINSNDAETLLEIANKETNAWSHKNIRPFYYYWSFFTQSGLWTIPAFISLLYPYLKHRVSNLKAYKFTLLWTVFSVVLLSVIPEKKSRYLLPVLIPLAFNCSFYIQYLFKNFKTLKSRYEVLPIYINYTIIGCVGLLFPVLGIIIIDDLSGYWFWFLLASLSLVGVSIFLLRALYKREIKTVFYLSIVFILCITTFGLPLATALSVNTNMRLPETVQPEIKQTQLPVYVFNNEMVEILWNYGENIPVVYHEGMINLPTETKFIIISPFECNEELYAFFENYNLEQIDYIDLNTMQSNQRHYNKRFIANVFKATLSN
;
A
#
# COMPACT_ATOMS: atom_id res chain seq x y z
N MET A 1 -7.10 -6.66 -3.09
CA MET A 1 -5.69 -6.69 -3.56
C MET A 1 -4.81 -7.53 -2.65
N GLU A 2 -4.91 -7.37 -1.34
CA GLU A 2 -4.18 -8.17 -0.35
C GLU A 2 -4.50 -9.66 -0.50
N ALA A 3 -5.79 -10.01 -0.65
CA ALA A 3 -6.23 -11.39 -0.85
C ALA A 3 -5.56 -12.09 -2.04
N ARG A 4 -5.26 -11.37 -3.13
CA ARG A 4 -4.50 -11.92 -4.26
C ARG A 4 -3.10 -12.38 -3.88
N ASN A 5 -2.40 -11.59 -3.04
CA ASN A 5 -1.08 -11.96 -2.55
C ASN A 5 -1.16 -13.17 -1.61
N PHE A 6 -2.18 -13.20 -0.76
CA PHE A 6 -2.38 -14.29 0.21
C PHE A 6 -2.78 -15.60 -0.48
N LEU A 7 -3.64 -15.54 -1.51
CA LEU A 7 -3.97 -16.71 -2.34
C LEU A 7 -2.73 -17.28 -3.02
N SER A 8 -1.93 -16.43 -3.68
CA SER A 8 -0.70 -16.91 -4.31
C SER A 8 0.31 -17.45 -3.31
N ALA A 9 0.43 -16.85 -2.12
CA ALA A 9 1.28 -17.39 -1.05
C ALA A 9 0.77 -18.73 -0.53
N ARG A 10 -0.55 -18.93 -0.44
CA ARG A 10 -1.18 -20.21 -0.06
C ARG A 10 -0.88 -21.29 -1.10
N ASP A 11 -1.04 -20.97 -2.38
CA ASP A 11 -0.79 -21.90 -3.47
C ASP A 11 0.71 -22.29 -3.53
N MET A 12 1.63 -21.32 -3.37
CA MET A 12 3.06 -21.60 -3.28
C MET A 12 3.40 -22.65 -2.20
N LEU A 13 2.78 -22.55 -1.03
CA LEU A 13 3.06 -23.46 0.07
C LEU A 13 2.39 -24.84 -0.09
N ARG A 14 1.23 -24.90 -0.74
CA ARG A 14 0.48 -26.15 -0.95
C ARG A 14 0.98 -26.95 -2.13
N GLU A 15 1.27 -26.25 -3.23
CA GLU A 15 1.68 -26.86 -4.51
C GLU A 15 3.20 -26.92 -4.64
N ASN A 16 3.96 -26.35 -3.67
CA ASN A 16 5.42 -26.21 -3.70
C ASN A 16 5.94 -25.51 -4.98
N ASN A 17 5.13 -24.61 -5.57
CA ASN A 17 5.45 -23.89 -6.78
C ASN A 17 5.79 -22.43 -6.50
N TRP A 18 7.10 -22.15 -6.29
CA TRP A 18 7.58 -20.85 -5.90
C TRP A 18 7.91 -19.93 -7.07
N LEU A 19 8.14 -20.47 -8.26
CA LEU A 19 8.59 -19.71 -9.42
C LEU A 19 7.49 -19.49 -10.45
N LEU A 20 6.70 -20.52 -10.78
CA LEU A 20 5.49 -20.37 -11.61
C LEU A 20 4.31 -20.07 -10.70
N THR A 21 4.13 -18.77 -10.43
CA THR A 21 3.14 -18.33 -9.45
C THR A 21 1.71 -18.57 -9.92
N THR A 22 0.87 -19.08 -9.03
CA THR A 22 -0.54 -19.34 -9.28
C THR A 22 -1.45 -18.54 -8.34
N MET A 23 -2.72 -18.48 -8.65
CA MET A 23 -3.80 -17.98 -7.81
C MET A 23 -5.05 -18.82 -8.05
N ASN A 24 -5.45 -19.61 -7.05
CA ASN A 24 -6.49 -20.63 -7.17
C ASN A 24 -6.18 -21.62 -8.32
N ALA A 25 -4.96 -22.14 -8.33
CA ALA A 25 -4.38 -23.05 -9.31
C ALA A 25 -4.24 -22.52 -10.75
N LEU A 26 -4.65 -21.29 -11.06
CA LEU A 26 -4.44 -20.68 -12.38
C LEU A 26 -3.16 -19.84 -12.40
N PRO A 27 -2.41 -19.81 -13.54
CA PRO A 27 -1.20 -19.01 -13.69
C PRO A 27 -1.44 -17.53 -13.37
N ARG A 28 -0.47 -16.91 -12.68
CA ARG A 28 -0.57 -15.52 -12.28
C ARG A 28 0.78 -14.81 -12.34
N TYR A 29 1.09 -14.19 -13.48
CA TYR A 29 2.39 -13.53 -13.74
C TYR A 29 2.30 -11.99 -13.80
N GLU A 30 1.16 -11.37 -13.43
CA GLU A 30 0.99 -9.91 -13.48
C GLU A 30 1.90 -9.18 -12.49
N LYS A 31 2.35 -9.86 -11.44
CA LYS A 31 3.23 -9.26 -10.42
C LYS A 31 4.38 -10.19 -10.08
N PRO A 32 5.62 -9.65 -10.08
CA PRO A 32 6.80 -10.41 -9.68
C PRO A 32 6.68 -10.95 -8.24
N PRO A 33 7.37 -12.06 -7.91
CA PRO A 33 7.03 -12.91 -6.78
C PRO A 33 7.61 -12.48 -5.43
N LEU A 34 8.58 -11.57 -5.35
CA LEU A 34 9.32 -11.30 -4.11
C LEU A 34 8.42 -10.99 -2.89
N PRO A 35 7.40 -10.11 -2.98
CA PRO A 35 6.49 -9.90 -1.85
C PRO A 35 5.69 -11.15 -1.48
N THR A 36 5.31 -11.96 -2.47
CA THR A 36 4.57 -13.20 -2.25
C THR A 36 5.46 -14.25 -1.59
N TRP A 37 6.74 -14.37 -1.99
CA TRP A 37 7.70 -15.23 -1.29
C TRP A 37 7.84 -14.86 0.18
N LEU A 38 8.00 -13.58 0.49
CA LEU A 38 8.10 -13.11 1.88
C LEU A 38 6.82 -13.40 2.67
N THR A 39 5.66 -13.22 2.03
CA THR A 39 4.35 -13.54 2.63
C THR A 39 4.21 -15.05 2.86
N ALA A 40 4.60 -15.89 1.89
CA ALA A 40 4.56 -17.35 2.02
C ALA A 40 5.51 -17.84 3.12
N ILE A 41 6.74 -17.33 3.21
CA ILE A 41 7.69 -17.65 4.29
C ILE A 41 7.08 -17.30 5.66
N SER A 42 6.47 -16.11 5.79
CA SER A 42 5.81 -15.72 7.04
C SER A 42 4.62 -16.63 7.36
N GLY A 43 3.83 -17.00 6.35
CA GLY A 43 2.72 -17.94 6.49
C GLY A 43 3.16 -19.36 6.87
N ALA A 44 4.31 -19.82 6.37
CA ALA A 44 4.88 -21.11 6.74
C ALA A 44 5.33 -21.16 8.21
N ILE A 45 5.86 -20.03 8.73
CA ILE A 45 6.36 -19.95 10.11
C ILE A 45 5.23 -19.75 11.12
N PHE A 46 4.28 -18.85 10.82
CA PHE A 46 3.28 -18.39 11.78
C PHE A 46 1.84 -18.83 11.46
N GLY A 47 1.66 -19.58 10.38
CA GLY A 47 0.38 -20.12 9.93
C GLY A 47 -0.32 -19.29 8.86
N LEU A 48 -0.81 -19.96 7.81
CA LEU A 48 -1.50 -19.36 6.66
C LEU A 48 -2.84 -18.69 6.99
N LYS A 49 -3.52 -19.14 8.05
CA LYS A 49 -4.79 -18.52 8.49
C LYS A 49 -4.57 -17.24 9.31
N ASN A 50 -3.34 -16.96 9.73
CA ASN A 50 -3.02 -15.80 10.54
C ASN A 50 -2.74 -14.58 9.65
N VAL A 51 -3.75 -13.75 9.41
CA VAL A 51 -3.66 -12.54 8.59
C VAL A 51 -2.60 -11.56 9.12
N ALA A 52 -2.39 -11.48 10.44
CA ALA A 52 -1.35 -10.63 11.02
C ALA A 52 0.05 -11.13 10.63
N ALA A 53 0.26 -12.44 10.61
CA ALA A 53 1.50 -13.07 10.14
C ALA A 53 1.74 -12.79 8.64
N LEU A 54 0.71 -12.91 7.81
CA LEU A 54 0.82 -12.62 6.37
C LEU A 54 1.11 -11.13 6.08
N ARG A 55 0.74 -10.23 6.98
CA ARG A 55 1.04 -8.79 6.91
C ARG A 55 2.39 -8.41 7.52
N LEU A 56 3.00 -9.29 8.33
CA LEU A 56 4.26 -9.00 9.01
C LEU A 56 5.39 -8.56 8.07
N PRO A 57 5.63 -9.20 6.91
CA PRO A 57 6.69 -8.76 6.00
C PRO A 57 6.50 -7.33 5.50
N SER A 58 5.27 -6.89 5.18
CA SER A 58 5.00 -5.51 4.76
C SER A 58 5.26 -4.51 5.88
N ALA A 59 4.95 -4.86 7.14
CA ALA A 59 5.26 -4.03 8.30
C ALA A 59 6.77 -3.88 8.51
N LEU A 60 7.54 -4.97 8.38
CA LEU A 60 9.01 -4.96 8.50
C LEU A 60 9.66 -4.13 7.38
N VAL A 61 9.18 -4.26 6.16
CA VAL A 61 9.68 -3.47 5.02
C VAL A 61 9.31 -1.99 5.15
N SER A 62 8.14 -1.69 5.73
CA SER A 62 7.76 -0.31 6.09
C SER A 62 8.68 0.28 7.17
N LEU A 63 9.03 -0.51 8.18
CA LEU A 63 10.03 -0.11 9.19
C LEU A 63 11.40 0.15 8.54
N LEU A 64 11.83 -0.72 7.62
CA LEU A 64 13.07 -0.54 6.85
C LEU A 64 13.05 0.80 6.08
N LEU A 65 11.93 1.15 5.44
CA LEU A 65 11.75 2.44 4.76
C LEU A 65 12.00 3.62 5.70
N VAL A 66 11.42 3.59 6.90
CA VAL A 66 11.58 4.64 7.91
C VAL A 66 13.04 4.75 8.38
N LEU A 67 13.69 3.62 8.67
CA LEU A 67 15.08 3.58 9.14
C LEU A 67 16.08 4.07 8.06
N VAL A 68 15.87 3.67 6.81
CA VAL A 68 16.70 4.12 5.69
C VAL A 68 16.49 5.60 5.41
N SER A 69 15.27 6.09 5.52
CA SER A 69 14.95 7.52 5.38
C SER A 69 15.62 8.36 6.47
N TYR A 70 15.67 7.85 7.72
CA TYR A 70 16.46 8.48 8.79
C TYR A 70 17.93 8.62 8.39
N ASN A 71 18.56 7.52 7.97
CA ASN A 71 19.97 7.51 7.60
C ASN A 71 20.24 8.41 6.39
N PHE A 72 19.33 8.45 5.41
CA PHE A 72 19.43 9.31 4.24
C PHE A 72 19.43 10.79 4.63
N ILE A 73 18.46 11.23 5.42
CA ILE A 73 18.36 12.64 5.86
C ILE A 73 19.48 13.01 6.80
N PHE A 74 19.90 12.12 7.70
CA PHE A 74 21.07 12.36 8.53
C PHE A 74 22.33 12.56 7.68
N LYS A 75 22.51 11.75 6.65
CA LYS A 75 23.66 11.89 5.73
C LYS A 75 23.59 13.17 4.91
N LEU A 76 22.37 13.56 4.47
CA LEU A 76 22.12 14.77 3.68
C LEU A 76 22.30 16.06 4.47
N THR A 77 21.83 16.11 5.73
CA THR A 77 21.76 17.34 6.53
C THR A 77 22.74 17.41 7.67
N LYS A 78 23.31 16.27 8.10
CA LYS A 78 24.13 16.09 9.30
C LYS A 78 23.43 16.42 10.63
N LEU A 79 22.09 16.52 10.61
CA LEU A 79 21.27 16.90 11.76
C LEU A 79 20.40 15.73 12.22
N ARG A 80 20.74 15.10 13.37
CA ARG A 80 19.97 13.99 13.96
C ARG A 80 18.52 14.37 14.22
N THR A 81 18.29 15.57 14.71
CA THR A 81 16.92 16.07 14.99
C THR A 81 16.07 16.10 13.74
N GLN A 82 16.62 16.57 12.61
CA GLN A 82 15.88 16.62 11.35
C GLN A 82 15.62 15.22 10.80
N ALA A 83 16.59 14.32 10.88
CA ALA A 83 16.42 12.93 10.49
C ALA A 83 15.30 12.26 11.31
N PHE A 84 15.25 12.50 12.63
CA PHE A 84 14.22 11.97 13.50
C PHE A 84 12.82 12.54 13.20
N ILE A 85 12.71 13.86 12.98
CA ILE A 85 11.46 14.51 12.54
C ILE A 85 10.96 13.88 11.25
N THR A 86 11.85 13.71 10.26
CA THR A 86 11.52 13.09 8.97
C THR A 86 10.94 11.69 9.15
N SER A 87 11.62 10.86 9.94
CA SER A 87 11.20 9.47 10.19
C SER A 87 9.82 9.40 10.85
N LEU A 88 9.55 10.28 11.79
CA LEU A 88 8.25 10.34 12.47
C LEU A 88 7.13 10.84 11.53
N ILE A 89 7.40 11.85 10.69
CA ILE A 89 6.45 12.31 9.67
C ILE A 89 6.15 11.17 8.69
N LEU A 90 7.17 10.47 8.19
CA LEU A 90 7.01 9.37 7.25
C LEU A 90 6.22 8.22 7.89
N ALA A 91 6.62 7.78 9.09
CA ALA A 91 5.99 6.68 9.81
C ALA A 91 4.51 6.95 10.20
N THR A 92 4.11 8.21 10.27
CA THR A 92 2.74 8.64 10.63
C THR A 92 1.98 9.27 9.46
N SER A 93 2.56 9.30 8.27
CA SER A 93 1.85 9.67 7.04
C SER A 93 0.79 8.62 6.73
N PHE A 94 -0.46 9.09 6.52
CA PHE A 94 -1.63 8.22 6.43
C PHE A 94 -1.43 7.04 5.46
N TYR A 95 -0.97 7.33 4.25
CA TYR A 95 -0.86 6.28 3.23
C TYR A 95 0.32 5.32 3.45
N ILE A 96 1.36 5.75 4.18
CA ILE A 96 2.47 4.87 4.61
C ILE A 96 1.98 3.89 5.68
N VAL A 97 1.26 4.41 6.70
CA VAL A 97 0.65 3.56 7.75
C VAL A 97 -0.29 2.54 7.13
N PHE A 98 -1.16 2.99 6.22
CA PHE A 98 -2.11 2.14 5.54
C PHE A 98 -1.42 1.03 4.72
N SER A 99 -0.43 1.38 3.89
CA SER A 99 0.29 0.43 3.04
C SER A 99 1.17 -0.54 3.83
N GLY A 100 1.77 -0.10 4.94
CA GLY A 100 2.58 -0.95 5.82
C GLY A 100 1.75 -1.96 6.63
N ARG A 101 0.44 -1.78 6.72
CA ARG A 101 -0.51 -2.68 7.40
C ARG A 101 -1.24 -3.62 6.44
N GLN A 102 -0.97 -3.55 5.15
CA GLN A 102 -1.58 -4.40 4.13
C GLN A 102 -0.53 -5.26 3.44
N GLY A 103 -0.87 -6.50 3.13
CA GLY A 103 -0.02 -7.43 2.36
C GLY A 103 0.04 -7.10 0.87
N THR A 104 0.20 -5.81 0.50
CA THR A 104 0.24 -5.36 -0.90
C THR A 104 1.66 -5.06 -1.39
N TRP A 105 1.87 -5.09 -2.69
CA TRP A 105 3.21 -4.95 -3.32
C TRP A 105 3.82 -3.55 -3.24
N ASP A 106 2.99 -2.50 -3.05
CA ASP A 106 3.44 -1.11 -3.18
C ASP A 106 4.52 -0.73 -2.16
N ILE A 107 4.35 -1.14 -0.90
CA ILE A 107 5.30 -0.79 0.15
C ILE A 107 6.68 -1.43 -0.09
N TYR A 108 6.73 -2.67 -0.59
CA TYR A 108 7.97 -3.37 -0.86
C TYR A 108 8.79 -2.69 -1.95
N THR A 109 8.17 -2.40 -3.11
CA THR A 109 8.88 -1.80 -4.24
C THR A 109 9.50 -0.45 -3.90
N HIS A 110 8.77 0.41 -3.15
CA HIS A 110 9.28 1.73 -2.79
C HIS A 110 10.29 1.69 -1.64
N SER A 111 10.13 0.77 -0.69
CA SER A 111 11.08 0.60 0.42
C SER A 111 12.42 0.08 -0.07
N PHE A 112 12.44 -0.96 -0.90
CA PHE A 112 13.67 -1.47 -1.50
C PHE A 112 14.34 -0.43 -2.40
N MET A 113 13.55 0.32 -3.19
CA MET A 113 14.09 1.42 -3.98
C MET A 113 14.71 2.51 -3.11
N MET A 114 14.15 2.81 -1.93
CA MET A 114 14.75 3.79 -1.02
C MET A 114 16.08 3.32 -0.45
N VAL A 115 16.25 2.01 -0.20
CA VAL A 115 17.56 1.44 0.16
C VAL A 115 18.57 1.62 -0.99
N ALA A 116 18.15 1.33 -2.22
CA ALA A 116 18.96 1.53 -3.41
C ALA A 116 19.39 3.00 -3.58
N ILE A 117 18.45 3.93 -3.41
CA ILE A 117 18.72 5.37 -3.50
C ILE A 117 19.68 5.82 -2.40
N TYR A 118 19.55 5.32 -1.18
CA TYR A 118 20.51 5.60 -0.10
C TYR A 118 21.91 5.09 -0.46
N ALA A 119 22.02 3.89 -1.03
CA ALA A 119 23.27 3.33 -1.48
C ALA A 119 23.88 4.14 -2.64
N LEU A 120 23.07 4.49 -3.67
CA LEU A 120 23.50 5.35 -4.78
C LEU A 120 23.95 6.73 -4.31
N TYR A 121 23.17 7.37 -3.44
CA TYR A 121 23.55 8.66 -2.84
C TYR A 121 24.87 8.57 -2.09
N SER A 122 25.04 7.49 -1.32
CA SER A 122 26.28 7.25 -0.57
C SER A 122 27.48 6.99 -1.50
N TYR A 123 27.23 6.30 -2.60
CA TYR A 123 28.23 6.02 -3.64
C TYR A 123 28.65 7.31 -4.37
N LEU A 124 27.68 8.13 -4.78
CA LEU A 124 27.95 9.39 -5.46
C LEU A 124 28.72 10.40 -4.57
N LEU A 125 28.53 10.34 -3.25
CA LEU A 125 29.25 11.19 -2.29
C LEU A 125 30.68 10.72 -2.01
N SER A 126 30.99 9.43 -2.19
CA SER A 126 32.33 8.91 -1.90
C SER A 126 33.39 9.41 -2.90
N GLU A 127 32.95 9.86 -4.08
CA GLU A 127 33.80 10.27 -5.20
C GLU A 127 34.84 9.22 -5.65
N GLU A 128 34.81 8.01 -5.05
CA GLU A 128 35.70 6.88 -5.30
C GLU A 128 34.89 5.59 -5.49
N PHE A 129 35.54 4.58 -6.10
CA PHE A 129 34.92 3.27 -6.26
C PHE A 129 34.69 2.61 -4.89
N ASN A 130 33.44 2.31 -4.61
CA ASN A 130 33.04 1.60 -3.39
C ASN A 130 32.09 0.47 -3.74
N LEU A 131 32.64 -0.75 -3.82
CA LEU A 131 31.92 -1.94 -4.23
C LEU A 131 30.69 -2.21 -3.37
N LYS A 132 30.78 -1.99 -2.05
CA LYS A 132 29.65 -2.21 -1.12
C LYS A 132 28.41 -1.42 -1.53
N TYR A 133 28.57 -0.12 -1.81
CA TYR A 133 27.45 0.72 -2.20
C TYR A 133 26.95 0.42 -3.61
N ALA A 134 27.83 0.03 -4.53
CA ALA A 134 27.45 -0.39 -5.87
C ALA A 134 26.61 -1.68 -5.82
N LEU A 135 27.05 -2.70 -5.08
CA LEU A 135 26.33 -3.95 -4.88
C LEU A 135 24.97 -3.72 -4.21
N LEU A 136 24.93 -2.95 -3.11
CA LEU A 136 23.69 -2.64 -2.43
C LEU A 136 22.69 -1.92 -3.37
N ALA A 137 23.16 -0.96 -4.15
CA ALA A 137 22.31 -0.25 -5.10
C ALA A 137 21.73 -1.23 -6.13
N GLY A 138 22.56 -2.05 -6.77
CA GLY A 138 22.12 -3.01 -7.78
C GLY A 138 21.13 -4.05 -7.24
N ILE A 139 21.45 -4.67 -6.11
CA ILE A 139 20.60 -5.68 -5.47
C ILE A 139 19.23 -5.11 -5.12
N PHE A 140 19.17 -3.93 -4.49
CA PHE A 140 17.92 -3.35 -4.04
C PHE A 140 17.10 -2.70 -5.16
N ILE A 141 17.72 -2.24 -6.26
CA ILE A 141 16.99 -1.92 -7.50
C ILE A 141 16.33 -3.20 -8.04
N GLY A 142 17.08 -4.30 -8.10
CA GLY A 142 16.56 -5.60 -8.51
C GLY A 142 15.38 -6.08 -7.65
N PHE A 143 15.51 -6.01 -6.32
CA PHE A 143 14.43 -6.38 -5.39
C PHE A 143 13.20 -5.47 -5.54
N SER A 144 13.40 -4.19 -5.78
CA SER A 144 12.30 -3.27 -6.09
C SER A 144 11.55 -3.70 -7.34
N ALA A 145 12.27 -4.05 -8.40
CA ALA A 145 11.67 -4.54 -9.65
C ALA A 145 10.99 -5.91 -9.47
N LEU A 146 11.60 -6.85 -8.74
CA LEU A 146 10.99 -8.13 -8.39
C LEU A 146 9.79 -8.01 -7.45
N SER A 147 9.51 -6.82 -6.90
CA SER A 147 8.32 -6.56 -6.10
C SER A 147 7.13 -6.12 -6.94
N LYS A 148 7.30 -5.20 -7.89
CA LYS A 148 6.17 -4.66 -8.67
C LYS A 148 6.58 -4.16 -10.07
N GLY A 149 7.66 -4.69 -10.63
CA GLY A 149 8.20 -4.21 -11.90
C GLY A 149 8.86 -2.82 -11.77
N PRO A 150 8.99 -2.06 -12.87
CA PRO A 150 9.79 -0.83 -12.92
C PRO A 150 9.12 0.40 -12.29
N VAL A 151 7.96 0.26 -11.63
CA VAL A 151 7.15 1.38 -11.13
C VAL A 151 7.94 2.35 -10.25
N SER A 152 8.78 1.83 -9.36
CA SER A 152 9.57 2.65 -8.44
C SER A 152 10.80 3.27 -9.11
N MET A 153 11.30 2.66 -10.19
CA MET A 153 12.35 3.27 -11.00
C MET A 153 11.86 4.58 -11.61
N TYR A 154 10.63 4.59 -12.12
CA TYR A 154 10.01 5.76 -12.71
C TYR A 154 9.50 6.77 -11.65
N GLY A 155 8.81 6.29 -10.60
CA GLY A 155 8.14 7.15 -9.63
C GLY A 155 9.04 7.70 -8.52
N LEU A 156 10.20 7.08 -8.26
CA LEU A 156 11.07 7.45 -7.15
C LEU A 156 12.54 7.65 -7.57
N LEU A 157 13.15 6.67 -8.29
CA LEU A 157 14.56 6.74 -8.67
C LEU A 157 14.84 7.81 -9.72
N LEU A 158 14.08 7.85 -10.81
CA LEU A 158 14.27 8.84 -11.88
C LEU A 158 14.11 10.28 -11.36
N PRO A 159 13.06 10.63 -10.59
CA PRO A 159 12.96 11.96 -9.96
C PRO A 159 14.15 12.28 -9.04
N PHE A 160 14.66 11.30 -8.29
CA PHE A 160 15.87 11.46 -7.46
C PHE A 160 17.07 11.83 -8.33
N LEU A 161 17.32 11.08 -9.40
CA LEU A 161 18.46 11.33 -10.31
C LEU A 161 18.39 12.70 -10.97
N ILE A 162 17.21 13.09 -11.47
CA ILE A 162 16.98 14.42 -12.06
C ILE A 162 17.28 15.51 -11.01
N SER A 163 16.70 15.38 -9.82
CA SER A 163 16.87 16.37 -8.75
C SER A 163 18.32 16.46 -8.27
N TYR A 164 19.00 15.31 -8.17
CA TYR A 164 20.44 15.25 -7.83
C TYR A 164 21.28 15.96 -8.89
N GLY A 165 21.05 15.66 -10.17
CA GLY A 165 21.75 16.29 -11.28
C GLY A 165 21.59 17.81 -11.31
N VAL A 166 20.36 18.30 -11.07
CA VAL A 166 20.07 19.75 -11.04
C VAL A 166 20.75 20.46 -9.87
N VAL A 167 20.74 19.84 -8.66
CA VAL A 167 21.18 20.54 -7.43
C VAL A 167 22.66 20.29 -7.11
N TYR A 168 23.11 19.05 -7.27
CA TYR A 168 24.48 18.64 -6.87
C TYR A 168 25.42 18.50 -8.04
N LYS A 169 24.89 18.30 -9.26
CA LYS A 169 25.61 17.98 -10.49
C LYS A 169 26.37 16.66 -10.39
N PHE A 170 26.32 15.85 -11.42
CA PHE A 170 27.08 14.60 -11.47
C PHE A 170 28.55 14.88 -11.75
N LYS A 171 29.43 14.35 -10.89
CA LYS A 171 30.87 14.34 -11.10
C LYS A 171 31.28 12.90 -11.44
N LEU A 172 31.08 12.50 -12.70
CA LEU A 172 31.38 11.15 -13.14
C LEU A 172 32.89 11.01 -13.42
N LYS A 173 33.63 10.48 -12.46
CA LYS A 173 35.00 9.99 -12.66
C LYS A 173 34.93 8.56 -13.21
N LYS A 174 35.98 8.10 -13.94
CA LYS A 174 36.07 6.76 -14.55
C LYS A 174 35.80 5.63 -13.53
N ASN A 175 36.41 5.71 -12.37
CA ASN A 175 36.24 4.71 -11.31
C ASN A 175 34.82 4.68 -10.75
N LEU A 176 34.11 5.82 -10.74
CA LEU A 176 32.72 5.91 -10.32
C LEU A 176 31.80 5.24 -11.36
N ALA A 177 32.12 5.40 -12.66
CA ALA A 177 31.35 4.78 -13.73
C ALA A 177 31.37 3.25 -13.65
N ILE A 178 32.49 2.63 -13.27
CA ILE A 178 32.61 1.17 -13.10
C ILE A 178 31.58 0.65 -12.07
N GLY A 179 31.48 1.28 -10.92
CA GLY A 179 30.53 0.84 -9.90
C GLY A 179 29.05 1.07 -10.30
N LEU A 180 28.74 2.12 -11.08
CA LEU A 180 27.42 2.29 -11.65
C LEU A 180 27.09 1.19 -12.66
N VAL A 181 28.06 0.76 -13.48
CA VAL A 181 27.89 -0.37 -14.39
C VAL A 181 27.67 -1.68 -13.60
N VAL A 182 28.42 -1.93 -12.55
CA VAL A 182 28.23 -3.09 -11.66
C VAL A 182 26.81 -3.06 -11.06
N ALA A 183 26.38 -1.92 -10.54
CA ALA A 183 25.02 -1.77 -9.99
C ALA A 183 23.95 -2.03 -11.06
N LEU A 184 24.14 -1.52 -12.28
CA LEU A 184 23.19 -1.69 -13.38
C LEU A 184 23.11 -3.16 -13.82
N VAL A 185 24.23 -3.84 -14.00
CA VAL A 185 24.27 -5.27 -14.39
C VAL A 185 23.56 -6.13 -13.34
N LEU A 186 23.84 -5.91 -12.07
CA LEU A 186 23.15 -6.61 -10.98
C LEU A 186 21.65 -6.32 -10.95
N ALA A 187 21.28 -5.05 -11.10
CA ALA A 187 19.88 -4.65 -11.12
C ALA A 187 19.12 -5.34 -12.26
N ILE A 188 19.68 -5.36 -13.47
CA ILE A 188 19.10 -6.04 -14.63
C ILE A 188 19.05 -7.55 -14.40
N GLY A 189 20.15 -8.17 -13.97
CA GLY A 189 20.23 -9.61 -13.75
C GLY A 189 19.16 -10.09 -12.74
N ILE A 190 19.04 -9.40 -11.60
CA ILE A 190 18.04 -9.74 -10.59
C ILE A 190 16.61 -9.44 -11.09
N SER A 191 16.39 -8.28 -11.73
CA SER A 191 15.06 -7.90 -12.21
C SER A 191 14.52 -8.85 -13.27
N MET A 192 15.39 -9.32 -14.18
CA MET A 192 14.99 -10.18 -15.30
C MET A 192 14.99 -11.67 -14.94
N SER A 193 15.63 -12.08 -13.85
CA SER A 193 15.80 -13.50 -13.49
C SER A 193 14.48 -14.29 -13.50
N TRP A 194 13.44 -13.75 -12.89
CA TRP A 194 12.14 -14.39 -12.80
C TRP A 194 11.41 -14.40 -14.15
N TYR A 195 11.46 -13.30 -14.89
CA TYR A 195 10.83 -13.22 -16.22
C TYR A 195 11.49 -14.17 -17.22
N ILE A 196 12.82 -14.29 -17.17
CA ILE A 196 13.57 -15.27 -18.00
C ILE A 196 13.14 -16.69 -17.66
N TYR A 197 13.00 -17.00 -16.37
CA TYR A 197 12.56 -18.31 -15.92
C TYR A 197 11.14 -18.64 -16.43
N ILE A 198 10.17 -17.73 -16.29
CA ILE A 198 8.80 -17.95 -16.79
C ILE A 198 8.82 -18.09 -18.31
N ASN A 199 9.51 -17.21 -19.02
CA ASN A 199 9.58 -17.28 -20.49
C ASN A 199 10.15 -18.60 -21.00
N SER A 200 11.02 -19.24 -20.21
CA SER A 200 11.58 -20.56 -20.56
C SER A 200 10.64 -21.73 -20.28
N ASN A 201 9.64 -21.56 -19.40
CA ASN A 201 8.76 -22.64 -18.96
C ASN A 201 7.30 -22.45 -19.40
N ASP A 202 6.83 -21.21 -19.57
CA ASP A 202 5.44 -20.85 -19.89
C ASP A 202 5.39 -19.50 -20.63
N ALA A 203 5.99 -19.46 -21.83
CA ALA A 203 6.14 -18.24 -22.62
C ALA A 203 4.80 -17.72 -23.15
N GLU A 204 3.87 -18.61 -23.50
CA GLU A 204 2.58 -18.27 -24.09
C GLU A 204 1.72 -17.49 -23.08
N THR A 205 1.53 -18.03 -21.90
CA THR A 205 0.78 -17.39 -20.82
C THR A 205 1.43 -16.07 -20.37
N LEU A 206 2.78 -16.02 -20.31
CA LEU A 206 3.49 -14.78 -20.00
C LEU A 206 3.19 -13.67 -21.01
N LEU A 207 3.20 -14.00 -22.32
CA LEU A 207 2.95 -13.04 -23.39
C LEU A 207 1.50 -12.54 -23.35
N GLU A 208 0.55 -13.42 -23.11
CA GLU A 208 -0.87 -13.08 -22.98
C GLU A 208 -1.09 -12.10 -21.82
N ILE A 209 -0.56 -12.41 -20.62
CA ILE A 209 -0.66 -11.56 -19.44
C ILE A 209 0.04 -10.21 -19.66
N ALA A 210 1.21 -10.20 -20.30
CA ALA A 210 1.95 -8.96 -20.59
C ALA A 210 1.16 -8.05 -21.56
N ASN A 211 0.52 -8.60 -22.58
CA ASN A 211 -0.34 -7.86 -23.51
C ASN A 211 -1.57 -7.29 -22.78
N LYS A 212 -2.21 -8.07 -21.90
CA LYS A 212 -3.35 -7.64 -21.09
C LYS A 212 -2.99 -6.48 -20.14
N GLU A 213 -1.85 -6.57 -19.45
CA GLU A 213 -1.38 -5.50 -18.56
C GLU A 213 -1.03 -4.23 -19.35
N THR A 214 -0.39 -4.36 -20.51
CA THR A 214 -0.02 -3.21 -21.37
C THR A 214 -1.27 -2.50 -21.89
N ASN A 215 -2.27 -3.24 -22.36
CA ASN A 215 -3.55 -2.70 -22.80
C ASN A 215 -4.29 -2.01 -21.64
N ALA A 216 -4.21 -2.56 -20.43
CA ALA A 216 -4.84 -1.95 -19.24
C ALA A 216 -4.25 -0.59 -18.90
N TRP A 217 -2.95 -0.36 -19.11
CA TRP A 217 -2.29 0.93 -18.83
C TRP A 217 -2.80 2.08 -19.69
N SER A 218 -3.22 1.79 -20.91
CA SER A 218 -3.71 2.78 -21.87
C SER A 218 -5.24 2.97 -21.84
N HIS A 219 -6.00 2.02 -21.29
CA HIS A 219 -7.46 2.02 -21.38
C HIS A 219 -8.20 1.99 -20.03
N LYS A 220 -7.52 1.57 -18.92
CA LYS A 220 -8.16 1.48 -17.61
C LYS A 220 -7.77 2.65 -16.70
N ASN A 221 -8.75 3.21 -15.96
CA ASN A 221 -8.55 4.28 -14.98
C ASN A 221 -7.82 5.52 -15.51
N ILE A 222 -8.10 5.91 -16.75
CA ILE A 222 -7.56 7.13 -17.34
C ILE A 222 -8.10 8.33 -16.56
N ARG A 223 -7.19 9.19 -16.11
CA ARG A 223 -7.51 10.41 -15.36
C ARG A 223 -6.71 11.59 -15.93
N PRO A 224 -7.23 12.84 -15.80
CA PRO A 224 -6.54 14.02 -16.29
C PRO A 224 -5.18 14.24 -15.63
N PHE A 225 -4.29 14.98 -16.26
CA PHE A 225 -2.94 15.27 -15.77
C PHE A 225 -2.93 15.83 -14.34
N TYR A 226 -3.86 16.70 -14.01
CA TYR A 226 -3.95 17.34 -12.69
C TYR A 226 -4.56 16.46 -11.60
N TYR A 227 -4.88 15.20 -11.85
CA TYR A 227 -5.50 14.30 -10.87
C TYR A 227 -4.72 14.21 -9.55
N TYR A 228 -3.41 14.33 -9.60
CA TYR A 228 -2.53 14.24 -8.42
C TYR A 228 -2.22 15.59 -7.76
N TRP A 229 -2.87 16.71 -8.14
CA TRP A 229 -2.57 18.04 -7.59
C TRP A 229 -2.67 18.11 -6.05
N SER A 230 -3.56 17.32 -5.44
CA SER A 230 -3.77 17.26 -4.00
C SER A 230 -2.92 16.19 -3.29
N PHE A 231 -1.82 15.74 -3.90
CA PHE A 231 -0.96 14.67 -3.38
C PHE A 231 -0.54 14.84 -1.90
N PHE A 232 -0.35 16.07 -1.44
CA PHE A 232 0.05 16.38 -0.07
C PHE A 232 -1.01 15.98 0.96
N THR A 233 -2.29 15.84 0.60
CA THR A 233 -3.37 15.42 1.50
C THR A 233 -3.20 13.97 1.95
N GLN A 234 -2.51 13.13 1.20
CA GLN A 234 -2.22 11.74 1.57
C GLN A 234 -1.21 11.61 2.72
N SER A 235 -0.56 12.70 3.11
CA SER A 235 0.24 12.76 4.34
C SER A 235 -0.61 12.79 5.63
N GLY A 236 -1.95 12.94 5.52
CA GLY A 236 -2.88 12.91 6.65
C GLY A 236 -2.70 14.11 7.59
N LEU A 237 -2.31 13.89 8.84
CA LEU A 237 -2.10 14.97 9.83
C LEU A 237 -1.07 16.03 9.39
N TRP A 238 -0.20 15.66 8.46
CA TRP A 238 0.85 16.54 7.93
C TRP A 238 0.43 17.33 6.71
N THR A 239 -0.84 17.28 6.29
CA THR A 239 -1.35 17.95 5.08
C THR A 239 -0.97 19.42 5.01
N ILE A 240 -1.28 20.22 6.02
CA ILE A 240 -0.98 21.66 6.02
C ILE A 240 0.53 21.91 6.12
N PRO A 241 1.29 21.29 7.03
CA PRO A 241 2.75 21.38 7.04
C PRO A 241 3.40 20.95 5.73
N ALA A 242 2.93 19.86 5.10
CA ALA A 242 3.43 19.38 3.82
C ALA A 242 3.19 20.40 2.71
N PHE A 243 1.98 20.97 2.61
CA PHE A 243 1.66 22.02 1.66
C PHE A 243 2.56 23.25 1.83
N ILE A 244 2.73 23.74 3.07
CA ILE A 244 3.59 24.90 3.34
C ILE A 244 5.05 24.59 2.98
N SER A 245 5.49 23.36 3.20
CA SER A 245 6.85 22.94 2.87
C SER A 245 7.18 23.04 1.38
N LEU A 246 6.17 23.04 0.51
CA LEU A 246 6.33 23.20 -0.95
C LEU A 246 6.47 24.67 -1.38
N LEU A 247 6.18 25.63 -0.51
CA LEU A 247 6.24 27.05 -0.80
C LEU A 247 7.70 27.56 -0.81
N TYR A 248 8.42 27.29 -1.90
CA TYR A 248 9.83 27.69 -2.03
C TYR A 248 10.11 29.18 -1.74
N PRO A 249 9.32 30.17 -2.23
CA PRO A 249 9.56 31.58 -1.92
C PRO A 249 9.54 31.89 -0.42
N TYR A 250 8.71 31.18 0.33
CA TYR A 250 8.58 31.32 1.79
C TYR A 250 9.75 30.68 2.54
N LEU A 251 10.13 29.44 2.19
CA LEU A 251 11.08 28.66 2.95
C LEU A 251 12.55 28.90 2.56
N LYS A 252 12.84 29.40 1.36
CA LYS A 252 14.23 29.58 0.90
C LYS A 252 15.12 30.42 1.83
N HIS A 253 14.56 31.33 2.60
CA HIS A 253 15.28 32.19 3.54
C HIS A 253 15.16 31.71 5.02
N ARG A 254 14.43 30.62 5.27
CA ARG A 254 14.11 30.13 6.62
C ARG A 254 14.74 28.78 6.96
N VAL A 255 15.13 28.03 5.96
CA VAL A 255 15.77 26.71 6.14
C VAL A 255 17.28 26.85 6.38
N SER A 256 17.82 26.00 7.24
CA SER A 256 19.27 26.02 7.58
C SER A 256 20.15 25.47 6.44
N ASN A 257 19.64 24.60 5.59
CA ASN A 257 20.33 24.02 4.44
C ASN A 257 19.47 24.13 3.18
N LEU A 258 19.63 25.29 2.48
CA LEU A 258 18.86 25.57 1.28
C LEU A 258 19.10 24.57 0.15
N LYS A 259 20.34 24.07 0.02
CA LYS A 259 20.70 23.11 -1.04
C LYS A 259 19.99 21.77 -0.86
N ALA A 260 19.96 21.26 0.37
CA ALA A 260 19.25 20.04 0.72
C ALA A 260 17.73 20.22 0.60
N TYR A 261 17.18 21.34 1.06
CA TYR A 261 15.77 21.66 0.89
C TYR A 261 15.36 21.73 -0.59
N LYS A 262 16.12 22.45 -1.42
CA LYS A 262 15.86 22.54 -2.86
C LYS A 262 15.88 21.15 -3.53
N PHE A 263 16.81 20.30 -3.13
CA PHE A 263 16.91 18.94 -3.63
C PHE A 263 15.65 18.11 -3.29
N THR A 264 15.21 18.09 -2.03
CA THR A 264 14.03 17.32 -1.61
C THR A 264 12.73 17.88 -2.21
N LEU A 265 12.64 19.20 -2.37
CA LEU A 265 11.53 19.87 -3.04
C LEU A 265 11.44 19.45 -4.52
N LEU A 266 12.54 19.55 -5.26
CA LEU A 266 12.56 19.14 -6.67
C LEU A 266 12.27 17.66 -6.83
N TRP A 267 12.80 16.81 -5.94
CA TRP A 267 12.50 15.39 -5.95
C TRP A 267 10.99 15.13 -5.79
N THR A 268 10.34 15.80 -4.84
CA THR A 268 8.88 15.71 -4.65
C THR A 268 8.13 16.15 -5.90
N VAL A 269 8.47 17.33 -6.45
CA VAL A 269 7.79 17.89 -7.63
C VAL A 269 7.98 17.01 -8.86
N PHE A 270 9.19 16.56 -9.14
CA PHE A 270 9.44 15.67 -10.29
C PHE A 270 8.75 14.32 -10.12
N SER A 271 8.65 13.77 -8.90
CA SER A 271 7.87 12.55 -8.65
C SER A 271 6.39 12.74 -9.02
N VAL A 272 5.77 13.85 -8.62
CA VAL A 272 4.38 14.16 -8.97
C VAL A 272 4.21 14.35 -10.46
N VAL A 273 5.09 15.15 -11.09
CA VAL A 273 5.01 15.46 -12.52
C VAL A 273 5.13 14.20 -13.36
N LEU A 274 6.14 13.37 -13.11
CA LEU A 274 6.35 12.13 -13.85
C LEU A 274 5.15 11.16 -13.70
N LEU A 275 4.64 10.97 -12.48
CA LEU A 275 3.45 10.16 -12.28
C LEU A 275 2.19 10.73 -12.95
N SER A 276 2.10 12.07 -13.08
CA SER A 276 0.98 12.74 -13.74
C SER A 276 0.99 12.55 -15.26
N VAL A 277 2.14 12.25 -15.87
CA VAL A 277 2.27 11.95 -17.31
C VAL A 277 1.62 10.60 -17.67
N ILE A 278 1.68 9.63 -16.77
CA ILE A 278 1.09 8.29 -17.01
C ILE A 278 -0.45 8.42 -17.07
N PRO A 279 -1.13 7.88 -18.13
CA PRO A 279 -2.58 7.99 -18.27
C PRO A 279 -3.35 7.30 -17.14
N GLU A 280 -2.97 6.07 -16.77
CA GLU A 280 -3.59 5.33 -15.68
C GLU A 280 -3.20 5.95 -14.33
N LYS A 281 -4.20 6.39 -13.55
CA LYS A 281 -3.99 7.02 -12.25
C LYS A 281 -4.87 6.39 -11.17
N LYS A 282 -4.22 6.04 -10.06
CA LYS A 282 -4.87 5.56 -8.83
C LYS A 282 -4.24 6.29 -7.64
N SER A 283 -5.02 6.60 -6.62
CA SER A 283 -4.52 7.33 -5.43
C SER A 283 -3.31 6.66 -4.77
N ARG A 284 -3.27 5.32 -4.76
CA ARG A 284 -2.15 4.55 -4.20
C ARG A 284 -0.82 4.72 -4.94
N TYR A 285 -0.83 5.18 -6.19
CA TYR A 285 0.41 5.42 -6.95
C TYR A 285 1.19 6.64 -6.45
N LEU A 286 0.60 7.44 -5.54
CA LEU A 286 1.29 8.55 -4.88
C LEU A 286 2.20 8.13 -3.71
N LEU A 287 2.24 6.88 -3.32
CA LEU A 287 3.11 6.41 -2.22
C LEU A 287 4.58 6.84 -2.38
N PRO A 288 5.23 6.71 -3.55
CA PRO A 288 6.62 7.16 -3.72
C PRO A 288 6.81 8.66 -3.51
N VAL A 289 5.79 9.48 -3.77
CA VAL A 289 5.85 10.94 -3.57
C VAL A 289 5.91 11.30 -2.10
N LEU A 290 5.28 10.51 -1.22
CA LEU A 290 5.23 10.79 0.22
C LEU A 290 6.61 10.70 0.88
N ILE A 291 7.55 9.95 0.29
CA ILE A 291 8.90 9.81 0.82
C ILE A 291 9.65 11.15 0.73
N PRO A 292 9.92 11.73 -0.46
CA PRO A 292 10.57 13.03 -0.55
C PRO A 292 9.72 14.17 0.02
N LEU A 293 8.40 14.06 0.04
CA LEU A 293 7.51 15.03 0.68
C LEU A 293 7.74 15.08 2.20
N ALA A 294 7.87 13.93 2.87
CA ALA A 294 8.20 13.88 4.29
C ALA A 294 9.58 14.51 4.57
N PHE A 295 10.57 14.28 3.68
CA PHE A 295 11.87 14.91 3.75
C PHE A 295 11.74 16.42 3.65
N ASN A 296 10.98 16.90 2.69
CA ASN A 296 10.75 18.33 2.47
C ASN A 296 9.99 18.96 3.65
N CYS A 297 8.94 18.31 4.15
CA CYS A 297 8.15 18.76 5.29
C CYS A 297 9.00 18.91 6.56
N SER A 298 10.00 18.06 6.77
CA SER A 298 10.88 18.12 7.94
C SER A 298 11.66 19.45 8.06
N PHE A 299 11.99 20.10 6.94
CA PHE A 299 12.64 21.42 6.95
C PHE A 299 11.72 22.49 7.55
N TYR A 300 10.44 22.44 7.21
CA TYR A 300 9.45 23.37 7.77
C TYR A 300 9.23 23.12 9.27
N ILE A 301 9.03 21.86 9.67
CA ILE A 301 8.86 21.51 11.09
C ILE A 301 10.12 21.90 11.90
N GLN A 302 11.31 21.69 11.36
CA GLN A 302 12.55 22.12 12.03
C GLN A 302 12.64 23.64 12.18
N TYR A 303 12.20 24.39 11.17
CA TYR A 303 12.09 25.86 11.26
C TYR A 303 11.13 26.25 12.37
N LEU A 304 9.96 25.63 12.46
CA LEU A 304 8.98 25.88 13.53
C LEU A 304 9.54 25.55 14.92
N PHE A 305 10.29 24.45 15.07
CA PHE A 305 10.90 24.09 16.36
C PHE A 305 11.83 25.18 16.92
N LYS A 306 12.47 25.94 16.04
CA LYS A 306 13.38 27.01 16.43
C LYS A 306 12.70 28.34 16.66
N ASN A 307 11.67 28.64 15.85
CA ASN A 307 11.19 30.03 15.72
C ASN A 307 9.73 30.23 16.16
N PHE A 308 8.91 29.18 16.34
CA PHE A 308 7.47 29.33 16.54
C PHE A 308 7.06 30.24 17.71
N LYS A 309 7.81 30.22 18.82
CA LYS A 309 7.54 31.08 20.00
C LYS A 309 7.69 32.57 19.68
N THR A 310 8.58 32.92 18.75
CA THR A 310 8.92 34.28 18.38
C THR A 310 8.21 34.81 17.16
N LEU A 311 7.49 33.94 16.43
CA LEU A 311 6.74 34.35 15.25
C LEU A 311 5.62 35.30 15.61
N LYS A 312 5.66 36.51 15.03
CA LYS A 312 4.67 37.56 15.21
C LYS A 312 3.64 37.64 14.08
N SER A 313 4.03 37.23 12.87
CA SER A 313 3.18 37.29 11.68
C SER A 313 1.98 36.35 11.81
N ARG A 314 0.78 36.90 11.69
CA ARG A 314 -0.49 36.15 11.73
C ARG A 314 -0.55 35.09 10.62
N TYR A 315 -0.05 35.40 9.44
CA TYR A 315 -0.05 34.49 8.28
C TYR A 315 0.87 33.29 8.47
N GLU A 316 1.92 33.40 9.27
CA GLU A 316 2.83 32.28 9.56
C GLU A 316 2.29 31.36 10.68
N VAL A 317 1.57 31.93 11.60
CA VAL A 317 1.09 31.23 12.80
C VAL A 317 -0.27 30.54 12.56
N LEU A 318 -1.16 31.21 11.83
CA LEU A 318 -2.53 30.76 11.60
C LEU A 318 -2.65 29.35 11.00
N PRO A 319 -1.89 28.95 9.95
CA PRO A 319 -1.99 27.61 9.39
C PRO A 319 -1.64 26.52 10.39
N ILE A 320 -0.72 26.79 11.30
CA ILE A 320 -0.33 25.86 12.37
C ILE A 320 -1.43 25.71 13.39
N TYR A 321 -2.03 26.82 13.82
CA TYR A 321 -3.19 26.77 14.71
C TYR A 321 -4.35 26.03 14.07
N ILE A 322 -4.66 26.28 12.80
CA ILE A 322 -5.72 25.56 12.07
C ILE A 322 -5.44 24.06 12.08
N ASN A 323 -4.24 23.63 11.64
CA ASN A 323 -3.90 22.22 11.56
C ASN A 323 -4.09 21.50 12.90
N TYR A 324 -3.47 22.01 13.95
CA TYR A 324 -3.45 21.31 15.23
C TYR A 324 -4.74 21.50 16.04
N THR A 325 -5.48 22.59 15.83
CA THR A 325 -6.83 22.74 16.40
C THR A 325 -7.80 21.74 15.80
N ILE A 326 -7.75 21.51 14.48
CA ILE A 326 -8.56 20.47 13.83
C ILE A 326 -8.25 19.10 14.46
N ILE A 327 -6.98 18.74 14.61
CA ILE A 327 -6.59 17.47 15.22
C ILE A 327 -7.14 17.37 16.67
N GLY A 328 -6.97 18.43 17.46
CA GLY A 328 -7.48 18.47 18.81
C GLY A 328 -9.00 18.37 18.89
N CYS A 329 -9.72 19.07 18.01
CA CYS A 329 -11.18 19.00 17.95
C CYS A 329 -11.67 17.60 17.57
N VAL A 330 -11.04 16.96 16.58
CA VAL A 330 -11.39 15.58 16.17
C VAL A 330 -11.27 14.62 17.35
N GLY A 331 -10.20 14.71 18.14
CA GLY A 331 -10.03 13.81 19.28
C GLY A 331 -10.98 14.14 20.45
N LEU A 332 -11.31 15.41 20.70
CA LEU A 332 -12.31 15.78 21.71
C LEU A 332 -13.72 15.33 21.33
N LEU A 333 -14.06 15.40 20.05
CA LEU A 333 -15.37 15.01 19.53
C LEU A 333 -15.51 13.50 19.32
N PHE A 334 -14.40 12.75 19.34
CA PHE A 334 -14.40 11.32 19.05
C PHE A 334 -15.43 10.51 19.87
N PRO A 335 -15.58 10.70 21.21
CA PRO A 335 -16.56 9.95 21.98
C PRO A 335 -18.00 10.18 21.51
N VAL A 336 -18.33 11.43 21.21
CA VAL A 336 -19.69 11.81 20.75
C VAL A 336 -19.94 11.29 19.35
N LEU A 337 -19.01 11.51 18.44
CA LEU A 337 -19.12 11.03 17.06
C LEU A 337 -19.15 9.50 16.99
N GLY A 338 -18.38 8.82 17.84
CA GLY A 338 -18.35 7.36 17.89
C GLY A 338 -19.70 6.76 18.31
N ILE A 339 -20.37 7.35 19.31
CA ILE A 339 -21.71 6.90 19.71
C ILE A 339 -22.77 7.18 18.60
N ILE A 340 -22.60 8.24 17.84
CA ILE A 340 -23.54 8.59 16.75
C ILE A 340 -23.33 7.72 15.51
N ILE A 341 -22.07 7.34 15.22
CA ILE A 341 -21.71 6.67 13.95
C ILE A 341 -21.74 5.15 14.08
N ILE A 342 -21.44 4.61 15.28
CA ILE A 342 -21.43 3.16 15.51
C ILE A 342 -22.78 2.75 16.08
N ASP A 343 -23.57 2.04 15.29
CA ASP A 343 -24.93 1.63 15.65
C ASP A 343 -24.92 0.60 16.81
N ASP A 344 -23.95 -0.31 16.82
CA ASP A 344 -23.79 -1.33 17.86
C ASP A 344 -22.36 -1.37 18.41
N LEU A 345 -22.22 -1.01 19.68
CA LEU A 345 -20.99 -1.07 20.44
C LEU A 345 -20.85 -2.37 21.25
N SER A 346 -21.79 -3.30 21.15
CA SER A 346 -21.76 -4.57 21.87
C SER A 346 -20.44 -5.32 21.55
N GLY A 347 -19.72 -5.69 22.60
CA GLY A 347 -18.38 -6.33 22.46
C GLY A 347 -17.23 -5.38 22.18
N TYR A 348 -17.48 -4.10 21.87
CA TYR A 348 -16.44 -3.11 21.53
C TYR A 348 -16.25 -2.00 22.55
N TRP A 349 -17.04 -1.96 23.63
CA TRP A 349 -16.99 -0.92 24.67
C TRP A 349 -15.59 -0.71 25.25
N PHE A 350 -14.85 -1.78 25.47
CA PHE A 350 -13.48 -1.70 25.98
C PHE A 350 -12.58 -0.86 25.06
N TRP A 351 -12.57 -1.18 23.76
CA TRP A 351 -11.79 -0.45 22.76
C TRP A 351 -12.27 0.97 22.57
N PHE A 352 -13.59 1.18 22.59
CA PHE A 352 -14.21 2.50 22.48
C PHE A 352 -13.82 3.41 23.65
N LEU A 353 -13.87 2.92 24.88
CA LEU A 353 -13.46 3.68 26.07
C LEU A 353 -11.97 4.00 26.03
N LEU A 354 -11.10 3.04 25.70
CA LEU A 354 -9.66 3.29 25.57
C LEU A 354 -9.35 4.33 24.48
N ALA A 355 -9.96 4.20 23.31
CA ALA A 355 -9.81 5.18 22.23
C ALA A 355 -10.30 6.56 22.66
N SER A 356 -11.49 6.64 23.27
CA SER A 356 -12.08 7.90 23.73
C SER A 356 -11.23 8.59 24.79
N LEU A 357 -10.84 7.88 25.86
CA LEU A 357 -10.02 8.44 26.92
C LEU A 357 -8.65 8.89 26.44
N SER A 358 -7.99 8.05 25.61
CA SER A 358 -6.66 8.39 25.09
C SER A 358 -6.71 9.57 24.10
N LEU A 359 -7.66 9.60 23.18
CA LEU A 359 -7.78 10.68 22.19
C LEU A 359 -8.18 12.01 22.85
N VAL A 360 -9.13 11.99 23.78
CA VAL A 360 -9.52 13.17 24.55
C VAL A 360 -8.33 13.69 25.36
N GLY A 361 -7.65 12.81 26.11
CA GLY A 361 -6.49 13.18 26.92
C GLY A 361 -5.38 13.81 26.06
N VAL A 362 -4.97 13.14 24.97
CA VAL A 362 -3.97 13.67 24.04
C VAL A 362 -4.40 15.01 23.45
N SER A 363 -5.68 15.17 23.08
CA SER A 363 -6.20 16.41 22.50
C SER A 363 -6.17 17.58 23.48
N ILE A 364 -6.54 17.36 24.74
CA ILE A 364 -6.46 18.40 25.78
C ILE A 364 -5.00 18.87 25.94
N PHE A 365 -4.05 17.94 26.07
CA PHE A 365 -2.64 18.29 26.18
C PHE A 365 -2.10 18.97 24.93
N LEU A 366 -2.52 18.53 23.73
CA LEU A 366 -2.14 19.12 22.45
C LEU A 366 -2.61 20.56 22.34
N LEU A 367 -3.89 20.85 22.62
CA LEU A 367 -4.44 22.20 22.56
C LEU A 367 -3.82 23.10 23.61
N ARG A 368 -3.57 22.59 24.84
CA ARG A 368 -2.86 23.33 25.89
C ARG A 368 -1.42 23.66 25.45
N ALA A 369 -0.68 22.72 24.88
CA ALA A 369 0.66 22.94 24.37
C ALA A 369 0.66 23.93 23.18
N LEU A 370 -0.34 23.87 22.32
CA LEU A 370 -0.52 24.79 21.20
C LEU A 370 -0.77 26.21 21.70
N TYR A 371 -1.63 26.40 22.70
CA TYR A 371 -1.88 27.67 23.34
C TYR A 371 -0.60 28.29 23.94
N LYS A 372 0.23 27.45 24.60
CA LYS A 372 1.54 27.84 25.13
C LYS A 372 2.63 28.00 24.06
N ARG A 373 2.33 27.80 22.79
CA ARG A 373 3.28 27.81 21.67
C ARG A 373 4.44 26.80 21.82
N GLU A 374 4.21 25.68 22.48
CA GLU A 374 5.18 24.60 22.66
C GLU A 374 5.13 23.63 21.47
N ILE A 375 5.55 24.09 20.29
CA ILE A 375 5.38 23.35 19.02
C ILE A 375 6.05 21.97 19.01
N LYS A 376 7.14 21.75 19.75
CA LYS A 376 7.76 20.44 19.88
C LYS A 376 6.83 19.45 20.58
N THR A 377 6.21 19.86 21.66
CA THR A 377 5.21 19.06 22.40
C THR A 377 4.00 18.76 21.52
N VAL A 378 3.51 19.77 20.79
CA VAL A 378 2.41 19.60 19.82
C VAL A 378 2.75 18.57 18.76
N PHE A 379 3.95 18.61 18.18
CA PHE A 379 4.42 17.64 17.21
C PHE A 379 4.42 16.21 17.75
N TYR A 380 5.00 15.98 18.93
CA TYR A 380 5.03 14.64 19.52
C TYR A 380 3.64 14.15 19.94
N LEU A 381 2.78 15.02 20.47
CA LEU A 381 1.40 14.65 20.78
C LEU A 381 0.59 14.28 19.54
N SER A 382 0.86 14.89 18.38
CA SER A 382 0.23 14.47 17.11
C SER A 382 0.64 13.07 16.70
N ILE A 383 1.87 12.66 16.98
CA ILE A 383 2.32 11.28 16.73
C ILE A 383 1.63 10.31 17.70
N VAL A 384 1.54 10.66 18.98
CA VAL A 384 0.80 9.87 19.98
C VAL A 384 -0.67 9.76 19.59
N PHE A 385 -1.26 10.83 19.03
CA PHE A 385 -2.63 10.81 18.52
C PHE A 385 -2.84 9.73 17.44
N ILE A 386 -1.93 9.63 16.45
CA ILE A 386 -1.98 8.56 15.44
C ILE A 386 -1.78 7.18 16.07
N LEU A 387 -0.88 7.05 17.04
CA LEU A 387 -0.69 5.79 17.75
C LEU A 387 -1.95 5.36 18.48
N CYS A 388 -2.66 6.29 19.15
CA CYS A 388 -3.94 6.00 19.80
C CYS A 388 -5.01 5.55 18.80
N ILE A 389 -5.14 6.21 17.65
CA ILE A 389 -6.07 5.81 16.58
C ILE A 389 -5.73 4.41 16.06
N THR A 390 -4.46 4.16 15.76
CA THR A 390 -4.05 2.88 15.16
C THR A 390 -4.07 1.71 16.15
N THR A 391 -3.93 1.98 17.44
CA THR A 391 -3.94 0.92 18.47
C THR A 391 -5.33 0.67 19.01
N PHE A 392 -6.07 1.71 19.36
CA PHE A 392 -7.36 1.60 20.04
C PHE A 392 -8.55 1.86 19.12
N GLY A 393 -8.39 2.69 18.08
CA GLY A 393 -9.46 3.02 17.14
C GLY A 393 -9.67 1.97 16.05
N LEU A 394 -8.60 1.34 15.54
CA LEU A 394 -8.75 0.35 14.47
C LEU A 394 -9.58 -0.90 14.83
N PRO A 395 -9.55 -1.43 16.07
CA PRO A 395 -10.46 -2.51 16.44
C PRO A 395 -11.95 -2.15 16.29
N LEU A 396 -12.29 -0.84 16.38
CA LEU A 396 -13.65 -0.35 16.17
C LEU A 396 -14.10 -0.36 14.70
N ALA A 397 -13.18 -0.54 13.76
CA ALA A 397 -13.54 -0.57 12.34
C ALA A 397 -14.51 -1.72 11.99
N THR A 398 -14.44 -2.84 12.73
CA THR A 398 -15.38 -3.95 12.60
C THR A 398 -16.78 -3.62 13.14
N ALA A 399 -16.87 -2.76 14.16
CA ALA A 399 -18.15 -2.28 14.69
C ALA A 399 -18.88 -1.30 13.73
N LEU A 400 -18.22 -0.82 12.68
CA LEU A 400 -18.82 -0.02 11.61
C LEU A 400 -19.54 -0.88 10.56
N SER A 401 -19.50 -2.22 10.70
CA SER A 401 -20.23 -3.12 9.81
C SER A 401 -21.72 -3.11 10.17
N VAL A 402 -22.52 -2.61 9.25
CA VAL A 402 -23.99 -2.48 9.44
C VAL A 402 -24.79 -3.45 8.57
N ASN A 403 -24.12 -4.33 7.81
CA ASN A 403 -24.79 -5.30 6.95
C ASN A 403 -25.30 -6.50 7.75
N THR A 404 -26.60 -6.53 8.01
CA THR A 404 -27.28 -7.66 8.66
C THR A 404 -27.35 -8.92 7.80
N ASN A 405 -27.15 -8.78 6.48
CA ASN A 405 -27.14 -9.88 5.51
C ASN A 405 -25.73 -10.40 5.22
N MET A 406 -24.71 -9.94 5.96
CA MET A 406 -23.34 -10.42 5.78
C MET A 406 -23.29 -11.93 6.05
N ARG A 407 -22.81 -12.69 5.06
CA ARG A 407 -22.69 -14.15 5.14
C ARG A 407 -21.32 -14.58 4.67
N LEU A 408 -20.53 -15.05 5.59
CA LEU A 408 -19.12 -15.36 5.33
C LEU A 408 -18.96 -16.76 4.71
N PRO A 409 -17.96 -16.98 3.84
CA PRO A 409 -17.65 -18.30 3.30
C PRO A 409 -17.41 -19.36 4.38
N GLU A 410 -16.91 -18.97 5.53
CA GLU A 410 -16.67 -19.87 6.69
C GLU A 410 -17.97 -20.47 7.25
N THR A 411 -19.09 -19.78 7.13
CA THR A 411 -20.41 -20.27 7.54
C THR A 411 -21.07 -21.15 6.47
N VAL A 412 -20.84 -20.82 5.20
CA VAL A 412 -21.42 -21.52 4.04
C VAL A 412 -20.66 -22.82 3.71
N GLN A 413 -19.35 -22.84 3.88
CA GLN A 413 -18.51 -23.98 3.55
C GLN A 413 -18.90 -25.30 4.28
N PRO A 414 -19.24 -25.32 5.59
CA PRO A 414 -19.68 -26.54 6.27
C PRO A 414 -20.99 -27.07 5.67
N GLU A 415 -21.93 -26.19 5.30
CA GLU A 415 -23.21 -26.57 4.68
C GLU A 415 -22.98 -27.19 3.29
N ILE A 416 -22.11 -26.58 2.50
CA ILE A 416 -21.68 -27.14 1.20
C ILE A 416 -21.02 -28.52 1.38
N LYS A 417 -20.10 -28.67 2.34
CA LYS A 417 -19.40 -29.95 2.59
C LYS A 417 -20.34 -31.07 3.04
N GLN A 418 -21.45 -30.75 3.72
CA GLN A 418 -22.47 -31.75 4.09
C GLN A 418 -23.16 -32.37 2.87
N THR A 419 -23.20 -31.67 1.72
CA THR A 419 -23.80 -32.21 0.50
C THR A 419 -22.95 -33.33 -0.12
N GLN A 420 -21.66 -33.44 0.22
CA GLN A 420 -20.66 -34.34 -0.38
C GLN A 420 -20.53 -34.20 -1.90
N LEU A 421 -21.04 -33.12 -2.47
CA LEU A 421 -20.93 -32.83 -3.90
C LEU A 421 -19.61 -32.10 -4.20
N PRO A 422 -19.00 -32.32 -5.39
CA PRO A 422 -17.86 -31.53 -5.82
C PRO A 422 -18.26 -30.05 -5.98
N VAL A 423 -17.31 -29.18 -5.64
CA VAL A 423 -17.51 -27.73 -5.65
C VAL A 423 -16.68 -27.10 -6.75
N TYR A 424 -17.30 -26.23 -7.53
CA TYR A 424 -16.71 -25.49 -8.63
C TYR A 424 -16.95 -23.99 -8.46
N VAL A 425 -16.13 -23.20 -9.13
CA VAL A 425 -16.30 -21.75 -9.21
C VAL A 425 -16.53 -21.34 -10.68
N PHE A 426 -17.50 -20.50 -10.95
CA PHE A 426 -17.80 -20.09 -12.32
C PHE A 426 -16.76 -19.11 -12.88
N ASN A 427 -16.24 -18.19 -12.04
CA ASN A 427 -15.23 -17.23 -12.46
C ASN A 427 -14.22 -16.98 -11.32
N ASN A 428 -12.92 -16.84 -11.64
CA ASN A 428 -11.83 -16.66 -10.69
C ASN A 428 -11.68 -15.21 -10.14
N GLU A 429 -12.63 -14.31 -10.44
CA GLU A 429 -12.52 -12.89 -10.03
C GLU A 429 -12.89 -12.62 -8.57
N MET A 430 -13.53 -13.56 -7.88
CA MET A 430 -13.98 -13.46 -6.49
C MET A 430 -12.87 -13.68 -5.47
N VAL A 431 -11.78 -12.94 -5.58
CA VAL A 431 -10.52 -13.18 -4.86
C VAL A 431 -10.69 -13.20 -3.33
N GLU A 432 -11.51 -12.29 -2.81
CA GLU A 432 -11.78 -12.18 -1.37
C GLU A 432 -12.62 -13.37 -0.86
N ILE A 433 -13.56 -13.87 -1.68
CA ILE A 433 -14.37 -15.06 -1.37
C ILE A 433 -13.50 -16.32 -1.41
N LEU A 434 -12.70 -16.49 -2.47
CA LEU A 434 -11.76 -17.61 -2.60
C LEU A 434 -10.73 -17.66 -1.47
N TRP A 435 -10.27 -16.50 -0.99
CA TRP A 435 -9.40 -16.45 0.16
C TRP A 435 -10.08 -16.95 1.45
N ASN A 436 -11.26 -16.43 1.74
CA ASN A 436 -12.02 -16.79 2.95
C ASN A 436 -12.58 -18.19 2.88
N TYR A 437 -12.84 -18.75 1.68
CA TYR A 437 -13.22 -20.16 1.52
C TYR A 437 -12.11 -21.12 1.98
N GLY A 438 -10.85 -20.71 1.85
CA GLY A 438 -9.72 -21.40 2.46
C GLY A 438 -9.09 -22.55 1.66
N GLU A 439 -9.71 -23.00 0.57
CA GLU A 439 -9.24 -24.07 -0.32
C GLU A 439 -9.23 -23.59 -1.77
N ASN A 440 -8.46 -24.28 -2.65
CA ASN A 440 -8.55 -24.04 -4.07
C ASN A 440 -9.81 -24.71 -4.61
N ILE A 441 -10.54 -24.00 -5.45
CA ILE A 441 -11.79 -24.47 -6.05
C ILE A 441 -11.58 -24.51 -7.56
N PRO A 442 -11.80 -25.66 -8.23
CA PRO A 442 -11.71 -25.77 -9.69
C PRO A 442 -12.57 -24.72 -10.38
N VAL A 443 -12.00 -24.07 -11.41
CA VAL A 443 -12.66 -23.00 -12.17
C VAL A 443 -13.28 -23.58 -13.42
N VAL A 444 -14.58 -23.35 -13.61
CA VAL A 444 -15.32 -23.82 -14.79
C VAL A 444 -15.11 -22.90 -15.98
N TYR A 445 -15.17 -21.60 -15.76
CA TYR A 445 -15.01 -20.59 -16.82
C TYR A 445 -14.13 -19.45 -16.35
N HIS A 446 -13.11 -19.11 -17.13
CA HIS A 446 -12.26 -17.94 -16.88
C HIS A 446 -11.62 -17.46 -18.18
N GLU A 447 -11.95 -16.25 -18.61
CA GLU A 447 -11.34 -15.56 -19.77
C GLU A 447 -11.31 -16.42 -21.06
N GLY A 448 -12.38 -17.16 -21.34
CA GLY A 448 -12.48 -18.03 -22.52
C GLY A 448 -12.00 -19.47 -22.31
N MET A 449 -11.31 -19.76 -21.21
CA MET A 449 -11.02 -21.16 -20.82
C MET A 449 -12.26 -21.81 -20.22
N ILE A 450 -12.61 -22.98 -20.69
CA ILE A 450 -13.80 -23.74 -20.29
C ILE A 450 -13.34 -25.11 -19.78
N ASN A 451 -13.63 -25.40 -18.50
CA ASN A 451 -13.42 -26.70 -17.87
C ASN A 451 -14.73 -27.21 -17.30
N LEU A 452 -15.51 -27.87 -18.12
CA LEU A 452 -16.83 -28.40 -17.68
C LEU A 452 -16.68 -29.49 -16.62
N PRO A 453 -17.52 -29.44 -15.55
CA PRO A 453 -17.64 -30.59 -14.65
C PRO A 453 -18.07 -31.86 -15.38
N THR A 454 -17.53 -33.00 -15.00
CA THR A 454 -17.89 -34.32 -15.55
C THR A 454 -19.06 -34.95 -14.78
N GLU A 455 -19.37 -34.40 -13.63
CA GLU A 455 -20.39 -34.89 -12.73
C GLU A 455 -21.80 -34.40 -13.12
N THR A 456 -22.78 -35.27 -12.92
CA THR A 456 -24.20 -34.94 -13.17
C THR A 456 -24.81 -34.06 -12.07
N LYS A 457 -24.13 -34.00 -10.90
CA LYS A 457 -24.55 -33.15 -9.76
C LYS A 457 -23.32 -32.53 -9.10
N PHE A 458 -23.34 -31.22 -8.93
CA PHE A 458 -22.24 -30.48 -8.30
C PHE A 458 -22.75 -29.15 -7.68
N ILE A 459 -21.90 -28.51 -6.88
CA ILE A 459 -22.11 -27.15 -6.37
C ILE A 459 -21.30 -26.18 -7.23
N ILE A 460 -21.89 -25.05 -7.60
CA ILE A 460 -21.17 -23.97 -8.28
C ILE A 460 -21.37 -22.64 -7.56
N ILE A 461 -20.24 -21.98 -7.28
CA ILE A 461 -20.19 -20.63 -6.69
C ILE A 461 -19.97 -19.65 -7.84
N SER A 462 -20.92 -18.75 -8.05
CA SER A 462 -20.89 -17.76 -9.13
C SER A 462 -20.89 -16.34 -8.59
N PRO A 463 -20.06 -15.42 -9.14
CA PRO A 463 -20.22 -13.99 -8.86
C PRO A 463 -21.64 -13.54 -9.17
N PHE A 464 -22.20 -12.69 -8.33
CA PHE A 464 -23.54 -12.16 -8.55
C PHE A 464 -23.72 -11.49 -9.92
N GLU A 465 -22.65 -10.85 -10.42
CA GLU A 465 -22.64 -10.14 -11.71
C GLU A 465 -22.63 -11.12 -12.92
N CYS A 466 -22.29 -12.39 -12.72
CA CYS A 466 -22.18 -13.41 -13.77
C CYS A 466 -23.36 -14.39 -13.78
N ASN A 467 -24.44 -14.13 -13.04
CA ASN A 467 -25.56 -15.09 -12.96
C ASN A 467 -26.23 -15.33 -14.32
N GLU A 468 -26.43 -14.29 -15.14
CA GLU A 468 -27.03 -14.42 -16.47
C GLU A 468 -26.15 -15.29 -17.40
N GLU A 469 -24.83 -15.07 -17.36
CA GLU A 469 -23.87 -15.88 -18.10
C GLU A 469 -23.85 -17.33 -17.60
N LEU A 470 -23.97 -17.55 -16.30
CA LEU A 470 -24.05 -18.87 -15.68
C LEU A 470 -25.25 -19.66 -16.18
N TYR A 471 -26.44 -19.06 -16.21
CA TYR A 471 -27.65 -19.71 -16.70
C TYR A 471 -27.54 -20.07 -18.19
N ALA A 472 -27.01 -19.18 -19.01
CA ALA A 472 -26.75 -19.46 -20.42
C ALA A 472 -25.71 -20.57 -20.63
N PHE A 473 -24.69 -20.63 -19.75
CA PHE A 473 -23.64 -21.62 -19.86
C PHE A 473 -24.09 -23.04 -19.46
N PHE A 474 -25.02 -23.14 -18.52
CA PHE A 474 -25.56 -24.39 -17.98
C PHE A 474 -27.02 -24.62 -18.37
N GLU A 475 -27.41 -24.36 -19.64
CA GLU A 475 -28.79 -24.55 -20.14
C GLU A 475 -29.33 -25.97 -19.92
N ASN A 476 -28.44 -26.98 -19.97
CA ASN A 476 -28.81 -28.39 -19.77
C ASN A 476 -28.85 -28.81 -18.29
N TYR A 477 -28.68 -27.88 -17.35
CA TYR A 477 -28.67 -28.15 -15.92
C TYR A 477 -29.81 -27.38 -15.23
N ASN A 478 -30.44 -28.03 -14.29
CA ASN A 478 -31.31 -27.34 -13.33
C ASN A 478 -30.44 -26.71 -12.23
N LEU A 479 -30.40 -25.38 -12.16
CA LEU A 479 -29.68 -24.60 -11.19
C LEU A 479 -30.60 -24.17 -10.05
N GLU A 480 -30.46 -24.78 -8.89
CA GLU A 480 -31.16 -24.42 -7.67
C GLU A 480 -30.24 -23.57 -6.77
N GLN A 481 -30.63 -22.33 -6.50
CA GLN A 481 -29.88 -21.51 -5.55
C GLN A 481 -30.12 -22.01 -4.12
N ILE A 482 -29.09 -22.53 -3.49
CA ILE A 482 -29.15 -23.11 -2.14
C ILE A 482 -28.67 -22.13 -1.06
N ASP A 483 -27.78 -21.20 -1.42
CA ASP A 483 -27.20 -20.24 -0.49
C ASP A 483 -26.61 -19.03 -1.23
N TYR A 484 -26.04 -18.08 -0.46
CA TYR A 484 -25.27 -16.95 -0.97
C TYR A 484 -24.13 -16.59 -0.02
N ILE A 485 -23.14 -15.87 -0.53
CA ILE A 485 -22.01 -15.30 0.20
C ILE A 485 -22.08 -13.78 0.01
N ASP A 486 -22.00 -13.01 1.09
CA ASP A 486 -21.93 -11.55 1.07
C ASP A 486 -20.82 -11.07 2.04
N LEU A 487 -19.75 -10.51 1.50
CA LEU A 487 -18.64 -9.93 2.25
C LEU A 487 -18.76 -8.41 2.46
N ASN A 488 -19.87 -7.81 2.02
CA ASN A 488 -20.08 -6.38 2.22
C ASN A 488 -20.29 -6.07 3.70
N THR A 489 -19.58 -5.07 4.19
CA THR A 489 -19.79 -4.52 5.54
C THR A 489 -20.89 -3.47 5.59
N MET A 490 -21.33 -2.96 4.44
CA MET A 490 -22.36 -1.94 4.29
C MET A 490 -23.64 -2.55 3.69
N GLN A 491 -24.78 -1.96 4.00
CA GLN A 491 -26.08 -2.37 3.42
C GLN A 491 -26.17 -2.04 1.94
N SER A 492 -27.03 -2.73 1.21
CA SER A 492 -27.18 -2.62 -0.25
C SER A 492 -27.55 -1.23 -0.76
N ASN A 493 -28.17 -0.39 0.07
CA ASN A 493 -28.53 1.00 -0.24
C ASN A 493 -27.41 2.01 0.04
N GLN A 494 -26.27 1.58 0.57
CA GLN A 494 -25.20 2.47 0.96
C GLN A 494 -24.10 2.59 -0.12
N ARG A 495 -23.43 3.76 -0.16
CA ARG A 495 -22.46 4.14 -1.20
C ARG A 495 -21.30 3.16 -1.42
N HIS A 496 -20.89 2.42 -0.40
CA HIS A 496 -19.74 1.54 -0.46
C HIS A 496 -20.10 0.06 -0.63
N TYR A 497 -21.39 -0.25 -0.82
CA TYR A 497 -21.82 -1.58 -1.19
C TYR A 497 -21.32 -1.95 -2.59
N ASN A 498 -20.77 -3.14 -2.76
CA ASN A 498 -20.19 -3.57 -4.03
C ASN A 498 -20.63 -5.00 -4.35
N LYS A 499 -21.34 -5.17 -5.47
CA LYS A 499 -21.82 -6.47 -5.96
C LYS A 499 -20.70 -7.49 -6.18
N ARG A 500 -19.46 -7.05 -6.45
CA ARG A 500 -18.29 -7.91 -6.57
C ARG A 500 -18.01 -8.75 -5.30
N PHE A 501 -18.49 -8.33 -4.14
CA PHE A 501 -18.33 -9.05 -2.88
C PHE A 501 -19.46 -10.03 -2.59
N ILE A 502 -20.33 -10.29 -3.58
CA ILE A 502 -21.45 -11.20 -3.48
C ILE A 502 -21.22 -12.35 -4.45
N ALA A 503 -21.49 -13.56 -3.99
CA ALA A 503 -21.59 -14.74 -4.81
C ALA A 503 -22.82 -15.55 -4.43
N ASN A 504 -23.46 -16.13 -5.43
CA ASN A 504 -24.52 -17.09 -5.22
C ASN A 504 -23.99 -18.53 -5.27
N VAL A 505 -24.56 -19.39 -4.49
CA VAL A 505 -24.24 -20.83 -4.41
C VAL A 505 -25.38 -21.61 -5.00
N PHE A 506 -25.12 -22.28 -6.10
CA PHE A 506 -26.12 -23.09 -6.79
C PHE A 506 -25.77 -24.56 -6.68
N LYS A 507 -26.79 -25.40 -6.58
CA LYS A 507 -26.73 -26.82 -6.83
C LYS A 507 -27.14 -27.07 -8.27
N ALA A 508 -26.22 -27.56 -9.07
CA ALA A 508 -26.46 -27.94 -10.45
C ALA A 508 -26.83 -29.42 -10.53
N THR A 509 -27.86 -29.75 -11.27
CA THR A 509 -28.29 -31.12 -11.55
C THR A 509 -28.59 -31.23 -13.04
N LEU A 510 -27.97 -32.19 -13.72
CA LEU A 510 -28.20 -32.40 -15.15
C LEU A 510 -29.69 -32.68 -15.40
N SER A 511 -30.29 -31.93 -16.32
CA SER A 511 -31.66 -32.17 -16.74
C SER A 511 -31.75 -33.47 -17.55
N ASN A 512 -32.69 -34.34 -17.23
CA ASN A 512 -32.94 -35.57 -17.93
C ASN A 512 -33.41 -35.37 -19.38
#